data_a71b95fcd0c498bff847ff2174c920eb
#
_entry.id   a71b95fcd0c498bff847ff2174c920eb
#
_cell.length_a   1.000
_cell.length_b   1.000
_cell.length_c   1.000
_cell.angle_alpha   90.00
_cell.angle_beta   90.00
_cell.angle_gamma   90.00
#
_symmetry.space_group_name_H-M   'P 1'
#
loop_
_entity.id
_entity.type
_entity.pdbx_description
1 polymer ?
#
loop_
_entity_poly.entity_id
_entity_poly.type
_entity_poly.pdbx_seq_one_letter_code
_entity_poly.pdbx_strand_id
1 'polypeptide(L)'
;EREQLEAAAAEMAEVQRRVAAAPASDVIANHVMGFYELAAIHLSQQPPNLPQATVAIDAMRAVVETLVGRLGEAEPTLKEALAQVQMAFVQLSEANPSPASEGGQEESGADGA
;
A
#
# COMPACT_ATOMS: atom_id res chain seq x y z
N GLU A 1 -39.57 -10.98 4.91
CA GLU A 1 -38.48 -10.98 3.94
C GLU A 1 -38.40 -9.65 3.22
N ARG A 2 -39.57 -9.13 2.79
CA ARG A 2 -39.57 -7.85 2.10
C ARG A 2 -39.04 -6.75 3.01
N GLU A 3 -39.45 -6.76 4.27
CA GLU A 3 -38.97 -5.75 5.21
C GLU A 3 -37.46 -5.81 5.40
N GLN A 4 -36.94 -7.03 5.43
CA GLN A 4 -35.50 -7.21 5.58
C GLN A 4 -34.77 -6.72 4.36
N LEU A 5 -35.32 -6.98 3.16
CA LEU A 5 -34.69 -6.50 1.93
C LEU A 5 -34.73 -4.98 1.86
N GLU A 6 -35.85 -4.38 2.29
CA GLU A 6 -35.96 -2.94 2.28
C GLU A 6 -34.98 -2.31 3.27
N ALA A 7 -34.84 -2.94 4.46
CA ALA A 7 -33.89 -2.45 5.44
C ALA A 7 -32.46 -2.52 4.93
N ALA A 8 -32.11 -3.62 4.26
CA ALA A 8 -30.77 -3.76 3.71
C ALA A 8 -30.51 -2.72 2.63
N ALA A 9 -31.51 -2.47 1.80
CA ALA A 9 -31.39 -1.46 0.75
C ALA A 9 -31.22 -0.07 1.35
N ALA A 10 -31.95 0.21 2.44
CA ALA A 10 -31.83 1.50 3.09
C ALA A 10 -30.47 1.69 3.73
N GLU A 11 -29.93 0.63 4.32
CA GLU A 11 -28.58 0.70 4.89
C GLU A 11 -27.53 0.93 3.83
N MET A 12 -27.67 0.25 2.69
CA MET A 12 -26.73 0.44 1.59
C MET A 12 -26.79 1.86 1.08
N ALA A 13 -28.02 2.41 0.93
CA ALA A 13 -28.19 3.78 0.46
C ALA A 13 -27.55 4.76 1.44
N GLU A 14 -27.65 4.50 2.73
CA GLU A 14 -27.04 5.37 3.73
C GLU A 14 -25.52 5.34 3.64
N VAL A 15 -24.94 4.16 3.47
CA VAL A 15 -23.51 4.03 3.28
C VAL A 15 -23.06 4.80 2.04
N GLN A 16 -23.82 4.65 0.95
CA GLN A 16 -23.48 5.36 -0.28
C GLN A 16 -23.53 6.87 -0.10
N ARG A 17 -24.51 7.36 0.65
CA ARG A 17 -24.62 8.80 0.89
C ARG A 17 -23.41 9.30 1.69
N ARG A 18 -22.97 8.54 2.70
CA ARG A 18 -21.85 8.96 3.50
C ARG A 18 -20.57 8.98 2.69
N VAL A 19 -20.38 7.95 1.86
CA VAL A 19 -19.18 7.90 1.02
C VAL A 19 -19.20 9.05 0.02
N ALA A 20 -20.36 9.31 -0.58
CA ALA A 20 -20.48 10.38 -1.56
C ALA A 20 -20.26 11.76 -0.93
N ALA A 21 -20.59 11.92 0.35
CA ALA A 21 -20.42 13.19 1.03
C ALA A 21 -19.00 13.44 1.49
N ALA A 22 -18.19 12.39 1.63
CA ALA A 22 -16.82 12.53 2.07
C ALA A 22 -15.94 12.98 0.91
N PRO A 23 -14.94 13.85 1.15
CA PRO A 23 -13.99 14.16 0.09
C PRO A 23 -13.27 12.90 -0.35
N ALA A 24 -13.12 12.74 -1.65
CA ALA A 24 -12.45 11.55 -2.19
C ALA A 24 -11.02 11.46 -1.67
N SER A 25 -10.35 12.61 -1.46
CA SER A 25 -9.00 12.60 -0.93
C SER A 25 -8.93 11.91 0.42
N ASP A 26 -9.94 12.11 1.28
CA ASP A 26 -9.94 11.49 2.61
C ASP A 26 -10.12 9.98 2.51
N VAL A 27 -11.03 9.54 1.64
CA VAL A 27 -11.27 8.11 1.46
C VAL A 27 -10.03 7.44 0.90
N ILE A 28 -9.42 8.06 -0.11
CA ILE A 28 -8.23 7.50 -0.73
C ILE A 28 -7.08 7.47 0.26
N ALA A 29 -6.91 8.52 1.05
CA ALA A 29 -5.83 8.56 2.04
C ALA A 29 -5.95 7.41 3.03
N ASN A 30 -7.17 7.09 3.47
CA ASN A 30 -7.38 5.97 4.36
C ASN A 30 -6.94 4.66 3.73
N HIS A 31 -7.26 4.46 2.46
CA HIS A 31 -6.85 3.23 1.77
C HIS A 31 -5.34 3.18 1.61
N VAL A 32 -4.72 4.32 1.35
CA VAL A 32 -3.26 4.36 1.21
C VAL A 32 -2.59 3.99 2.53
N MET A 33 -3.15 4.44 3.65
CA MET A 33 -2.63 3.99 4.95
C MET A 33 -2.75 2.49 5.11
N GLY A 34 -3.79 1.89 4.54
CA GLY A 34 -3.90 0.44 4.52
C GLY A 34 -2.79 -0.22 3.73
N PHE A 35 -2.37 0.39 2.62
CA PHE A 35 -1.23 -0.13 1.86
C PHE A 35 0.03 -0.08 2.71
N TYR A 36 0.23 1.02 3.45
CA TYR A 36 1.37 1.13 4.35
C TYR A 36 1.35 0.01 5.38
N GLU A 37 0.20 -0.22 6.00
CA GLU A 37 0.08 -1.27 7.00
C GLU A 37 0.35 -2.64 6.41
N LEU A 38 -0.15 -2.89 5.20
CA LEU A 38 0.09 -4.16 4.52
C LEU A 38 1.58 -4.36 4.29
N ALA A 39 2.26 -3.33 3.81
CA ALA A 39 3.70 -3.42 3.60
C ALA A 39 4.42 -3.69 4.91
N ALA A 40 4.04 -3.00 5.97
CA ALA A 40 4.69 -3.17 7.27
C ALA A 40 4.49 -4.59 7.79
N ILE A 41 3.32 -5.17 7.59
CA ILE A 41 3.05 -6.53 8.03
C ILE A 41 3.98 -7.51 7.31
N HIS A 42 4.11 -7.36 5.99
CA HIS A 42 4.98 -8.27 5.24
C HIS A 42 6.45 -8.08 5.60
N LEU A 43 6.85 -6.84 5.88
CA LEU A 43 8.23 -6.60 6.29
C LEU A 43 8.54 -7.13 7.67
N SER A 44 7.52 -7.29 8.53
CA SER A 44 7.74 -7.78 9.88
C SER A 44 7.72 -9.29 10.00
N GLN A 45 7.52 -9.99 8.92
CA GLN A 45 7.58 -11.45 8.95
C GLN A 45 9.00 -11.93 9.16
N GLN A 46 9.15 -13.17 9.60
CA GLN A 46 10.45 -13.77 9.87
C GLN A 46 10.61 -15.02 9.02
N PRO A 47 11.30 -14.97 7.90
CA PRO A 47 11.96 -13.80 7.32
C PRO A 47 10.97 -12.87 6.64
N PRO A 48 11.38 -11.63 6.34
CA PRO A 48 10.46 -10.70 5.68
C PRO A 48 10.00 -11.22 4.32
N ASN A 49 8.73 -10.95 4.01
CA ASN A 49 8.19 -11.32 2.71
C ASN A 49 8.39 -10.14 1.76
N LEU A 50 9.58 -10.06 1.21
CA LEU A 50 9.95 -8.90 0.39
C LEU A 50 9.14 -8.79 -0.90
N PRO A 51 8.86 -9.89 -1.62
CA PRO A 51 8.04 -9.73 -2.83
C PRO A 51 6.65 -9.17 -2.56
N GLN A 52 6.00 -9.60 -1.47
CA GLN A 52 4.69 -9.06 -1.16
C GLN A 52 4.77 -7.62 -0.67
N ALA A 53 5.81 -7.30 0.11
CA ALA A 53 6.02 -5.93 0.55
C ALA A 53 6.24 -5.02 -0.64
N THR A 54 6.95 -5.48 -1.67
CA THR A 54 7.19 -4.68 -2.86
C THR A 54 5.88 -4.27 -3.53
N VAL A 55 4.93 -5.20 -3.65
CA VAL A 55 3.66 -4.88 -4.28
C VAL A 55 2.93 -3.80 -3.50
N ALA A 56 2.90 -3.94 -2.17
CA ALA A 56 2.21 -2.96 -1.33
C ALA A 56 2.88 -1.59 -1.40
N ILE A 57 4.21 -1.56 -1.36
CA ILE A 57 4.95 -0.30 -1.42
C ILE A 57 4.76 0.36 -2.78
N ASP A 58 4.80 -0.42 -3.85
CA ASP A 58 4.63 0.13 -5.19
C ASP A 58 3.23 0.70 -5.37
N ALA A 59 2.21 0.04 -4.81
CA ALA A 59 0.85 0.57 -4.88
C ALA A 59 0.75 1.89 -4.12
N MET A 60 1.34 1.94 -2.93
CA MET A 60 1.34 3.17 -2.14
C MET A 60 2.05 4.29 -2.88
N ARG A 61 3.23 3.99 -3.41
CA ARG A 61 4.02 5.00 -4.13
C ARG A 61 3.25 5.51 -5.34
N ALA A 62 2.62 4.62 -6.09
CA ALA A 62 1.90 5.03 -7.29
C ALA A 62 0.79 6.02 -6.96
N VAL A 63 0.04 5.77 -5.90
CA VAL A 63 -1.05 6.68 -5.54
C VAL A 63 -0.49 8.00 -5.01
N VAL A 64 0.48 7.93 -4.11
CA VAL A 64 1.02 9.15 -3.50
C VAL A 64 1.65 10.05 -4.56
N GLU A 65 2.41 9.48 -5.49
CA GLU A 65 3.08 10.27 -6.51
C GLU A 65 2.12 10.80 -7.57
N THR A 66 1.12 9.99 -7.93
CA THR A 66 0.15 10.44 -8.94
C THR A 66 -0.74 11.55 -8.41
N LEU A 67 -1.06 11.51 -7.11
CA LEU A 67 -2.04 12.44 -6.55
C LEU A 67 -1.38 13.56 -5.73
N VAL A 68 -0.13 13.90 -6.04
CA VAL A 68 0.54 14.99 -5.33
C VAL A 68 -0.33 16.25 -5.40
N GLY A 69 -0.53 16.87 -4.23
CA GLY A 69 -1.36 18.06 -4.12
C GLY A 69 -2.85 17.78 -4.04
N ARG A 70 -3.26 16.52 -4.08
CA ARG A 70 -4.67 16.17 -4.10
C ARG A 70 -5.07 15.15 -3.02
N LEU A 71 -4.20 14.88 -2.05
CA LEU A 71 -4.50 13.92 -1.00
C LEU A 71 -4.96 14.58 0.30
N GLY A 72 -5.17 15.89 0.27
CA GLY A 72 -5.73 16.59 1.43
C GLY A 72 -4.74 16.75 2.55
N GLU A 73 -5.26 16.88 3.76
CA GLU A 73 -4.42 17.15 4.93
C GLU A 73 -3.53 15.98 5.29
N ALA A 74 -3.88 14.78 4.88
CA ALA A 74 -3.08 13.59 5.18
C ALA A 74 -1.84 13.48 4.30
N GLU A 75 -1.73 14.29 3.27
CA GLU A 75 -0.68 14.08 2.28
C GLU A 75 0.72 14.12 2.88
N PRO A 76 1.08 15.09 3.75
CA PRO A 76 2.43 15.07 4.32
C PRO A 76 2.71 13.80 5.12
N THR A 77 1.72 13.33 5.87
CA THR A 77 1.87 12.11 6.66
C THR A 77 2.08 10.91 5.75
N LEU A 78 1.33 10.85 4.63
CA LEU A 78 1.45 9.73 3.71
C LEU A 78 2.81 9.73 3.02
N LYS A 79 3.32 10.90 2.67
CA LYS A 79 4.64 11.00 2.05
C LYS A 79 5.72 10.53 3.01
N GLU A 80 5.59 10.92 4.27
CA GLU A 80 6.58 10.49 5.26
C GLU A 80 6.49 9.00 5.51
N ALA A 81 5.27 8.45 5.60
CA ALA A 81 5.09 7.02 5.78
C ALA A 81 5.69 6.24 4.62
N LEU A 82 5.49 6.73 3.40
CA LEU A 82 6.07 6.08 2.22
C LEU A 82 7.59 6.05 2.33
N ALA A 83 8.19 7.18 2.68
CA ALA A 83 9.64 7.25 2.81
C ALA A 83 10.13 6.27 3.88
N GLN A 84 9.42 6.17 5.00
CA GLN A 84 9.81 5.28 6.07
C GLN A 84 9.74 3.82 5.66
N VAL A 85 8.67 3.42 4.97
CA VAL A 85 8.53 2.02 4.60
C VAL A 85 9.50 1.65 3.49
N GLN A 86 9.83 2.61 2.62
CA GLN A 86 10.87 2.36 1.61
C GLN A 86 12.23 2.18 2.25
N MET A 87 12.56 2.98 3.26
CA MET A 87 13.81 2.83 3.98
C MET A 87 13.87 1.49 4.69
N ALA A 88 12.78 1.10 5.36
CA ALA A 88 12.73 -0.18 6.04
C ALA A 88 12.92 -1.33 5.06
N PHE A 89 12.32 -1.22 3.88
CA PHE A 89 12.49 -2.24 2.85
C PHE A 89 13.95 -2.39 2.45
N VAL A 90 14.62 -1.27 2.21
CA VAL A 90 16.02 -1.32 1.80
C VAL A 90 16.88 -1.97 2.89
N GLN A 91 16.66 -1.57 4.14
CA GLN A 91 17.44 -2.12 5.24
C GLN A 91 17.23 -3.62 5.40
N LEU A 92 15.97 -4.06 5.32
CA LEU A 92 15.67 -5.47 5.47
C LEU A 92 16.11 -6.28 4.26
N SER A 93 16.05 -5.68 3.08
CA SER A 93 16.50 -6.34 1.87
C SER A 93 18.00 -6.60 1.93
N GLU A 94 18.77 -5.64 2.46
CA GLU A 94 20.21 -5.82 2.59
C GLU A 94 20.56 -6.86 3.64
N ALA A 95 19.77 -6.92 4.73
CA ALA A 95 20.02 -7.88 5.78
C ALA A 95 19.55 -9.29 5.41
N ASN A 96 18.68 -9.42 4.43
CA ASN A 96 18.08 -10.71 4.04
C ASN A 96 18.17 -10.90 2.54
N PRO A 97 19.37 -11.01 1.97
CA PRO A 97 19.47 -11.18 0.52
C PRO A 97 18.86 -12.48 0.08
N SER A 98 18.08 -12.44 -1.01
CA SER A 98 17.45 -13.64 -1.50
C SER A 98 18.38 -14.36 -2.48
N PRO A 99 18.29 -15.69 -2.53
CA PRO A 99 19.10 -16.43 -3.51
C PRO A 99 18.82 -16.02 -4.94
N ALA A 100 17.59 -15.66 -5.25
CA ALA A 100 17.26 -15.24 -6.60
C ALA A 100 17.95 -13.93 -6.94
N SER A 101 18.03 -13.01 -6.00
CA SER A 101 18.71 -11.75 -6.22
C SER A 101 20.21 -11.96 -6.47
N GLU A 102 20.82 -12.82 -5.70
CA GLU A 102 22.23 -13.11 -5.88
C GLU A 102 22.49 -13.79 -7.21
N GLY A 103 21.66 -14.74 -7.57
CA GLY A 103 21.80 -15.39 -8.85
C GLY A 103 21.60 -14.42 -9.99
N GLY A 104 20.65 -13.54 -9.86
CA GLY A 104 20.41 -12.54 -10.89
C GLY A 104 21.60 -11.64 -11.08
N GLN A 105 22.24 -11.26 -10.00
CA GLN A 105 23.42 -10.42 -10.11
C GLN A 105 24.54 -11.12 -10.81
N GLU A 106 24.76 -12.36 -10.49
CA GLU A 106 25.80 -13.13 -11.15
C GLU A 106 25.54 -13.27 -12.63
N GLU A 107 24.30 -13.53 -12.95
CA GLU A 107 23.97 -13.69 -14.35
C GLU A 107 24.09 -12.41 -15.11
N SER A 108 23.77 -11.31 -14.45
CA SER A 108 23.89 -10.11 -15.17
C SER A 108 25.27 -9.74 -15.37
N GLY A 109 26.08 -10.14 -14.46
CA GLY A 109 27.41 -9.98 -14.79
C GLY A 109 27.65 -10.73 -16.00
N ALA A 110 26.92 -11.69 -16.24
CA ALA A 110 27.06 -12.34 -17.36
C ALA A 110 25.99 -12.11 -18.16
N ASP A 111 24.96 -11.96 -17.94
CA ASP A 111 24.03 -12.04 -18.59
C ASP A 111 23.54 -11.46 -19.02
N GLY A 112 23.98 -11.29 -18.65
CA GLY A 112 23.69 -11.03 -18.95
C GLY A 112 23.21 -11.77 -19.23
N ALA A 113 23.37 -12.07 -19.17
CA ALA A 113 23.03 -12.92 -19.38
C ALA A 113 22.61 -13.46 -18.96
#